data_725eee82e474416545bfd64d904c4119
#
_entry.id   725eee82e474416545bfd64d904c4119
#
_cell.length_a   1.000
_cell.length_b   1.000
_cell.length_c   1.000
_cell.angle_alpha   90.00
_cell.angle_beta   90.00
_cell.angle_gamma   90.00
#
_symmetry.space_group_name_H-M   'P 1'
#
loop_
_entity.id
_entity.type
_entity.pdbx_description
1 polymer ?
#
loop_
_entity_poly.entity_id
_entity_poly.type
_entity_poly.pdbx_seq_one_letter_code
_entity_poly.pdbx_strand_id
1 'polypeptide(L)'
;KEEVESIHSLKRGVFVNRDISKGETISREDIFFAMPYVNGYADSSMLNKKVDRIAALKDIKRNDPVPMEFFVCTEKDDKVYSVIHKAKGLLYEGRVVIGKTFDVTLSHHHGIESFDKVGAIIIDIINRKYCKKLIIQVAGQFHPVHFHKKKEETFQVLFGETTLEIEGEEHVLKPGDTMLVKPGQQHSFWTKTGVIIEEISTTHYPKDSFYSDAQIESGSSTRKTKLEN
;
A
#
# COMPACT_ATOMS: atom_id res chain seq x y z
N LYS A 1 -10.90 -31.07 -15.48
CA LYS A 1 -9.51 -31.50 -15.18
C LYS A 1 -8.56 -31.08 -16.30
N GLU A 2 -8.89 -31.35 -17.58
CA GLU A 2 -8.07 -31.02 -18.75
C GLU A 2 -7.80 -29.51 -18.93
N GLU A 3 -8.78 -28.64 -18.64
CA GLU A 3 -8.59 -27.18 -18.69
C GLU A 3 -7.57 -26.68 -17.64
N VAL A 4 -7.59 -27.24 -16.44
CA VAL A 4 -6.65 -26.87 -15.37
C VAL A 4 -5.22 -27.34 -15.71
N GLU A 5 -5.06 -28.53 -16.28
CA GLU A 5 -3.78 -29.03 -16.76
C GLU A 5 -3.23 -28.21 -17.93
N SER A 6 -4.11 -27.79 -18.85
CA SER A 6 -3.75 -26.92 -19.97
C SER A 6 -3.28 -25.54 -19.50
N ILE A 7 -3.95 -24.95 -18.50
CA ILE A 7 -3.52 -23.66 -17.91
C ILE A 7 -2.19 -23.81 -17.17
N HIS A 8 -1.97 -24.93 -16.46
CA HIS A 8 -0.70 -25.19 -15.80
C HIS A 8 0.47 -25.35 -16.78
N SER A 9 0.24 -25.91 -17.95
CA SER A 9 1.28 -26.05 -18.99
C SER A 9 1.73 -24.71 -19.60
N LEU A 10 0.89 -23.67 -19.50
CA LEU A 10 1.18 -22.31 -19.97
C LEU A 10 1.87 -21.44 -18.93
N LYS A 11 1.99 -21.90 -17.68
CA LYS A 11 2.73 -21.16 -16.66
C LYS A 11 4.22 -21.12 -16.98
N ARG A 12 4.82 -19.96 -16.72
CA ARG A 12 6.26 -19.80 -16.81
C ARG A 12 6.89 -19.98 -15.45
N GLY A 13 7.89 -20.86 -15.36
CA GLY A 13 8.76 -21.00 -14.20
C GLY A 13 9.83 -19.91 -14.17
N VAL A 14 10.41 -19.72 -12.99
CA VAL A 14 11.54 -18.84 -12.74
C VAL A 14 12.82 -19.68 -12.67
N PHE A 15 13.83 -19.33 -13.45
CA PHE A 15 15.11 -20.03 -13.52
C PHE A 15 16.24 -19.03 -13.34
N VAL A 16 17.39 -19.49 -12.80
CA VAL A 16 18.58 -18.64 -12.68
C VAL A 16 19.43 -18.72 -13.96
N ASN A 17 20.01 -17.58 -14.36
CA ASN A 17 20.87 -17.49 -15.56
C ASN A 17 22.37 -17.67 -15.24
N ARG A 18 22.73 -17.80 -13.95
CA ARG A 18 24.08 -18.10 -13.45
C ARG A 18 24.00 -18.98 -12.21
N ASP A 19 25.15 -19.48 -11.76
CA ASP A 19 25.26 -20.13 -10.44
C ASP A 19 25.03 -19.11 -9.33
N ILE A 20 24.25 -19.47 -8.32
CA ILE A 20 23.93 -18.67 -7.13
C ILE A 20 24.36 -19.47 -5.91
N SER A 21 25.13 -18.87 -5.03
CA SER A 21 25.57 -19.49 -3.78
C SER A 21 24.57 -19.25 -2.65
N LYS A 22 24.52 -20.17 -1.70
CA LYS A 22 23.72 -20.02 -0.48
C LYS A 22 24.07 -18.69 0.23
N GLY A 23 23.02 -17.94 0.61
CA GLY A 23 23.13 -16.62 1.26
C GLY A 23 23.27 -15.46 0.29
N GLU A 24 23.49 -15.71 -1.00
CA GLU A 24 23.56 -14.68 -2.03
C GLU A 24 22.17 -14.15 -2.35
N THR A 25 22.05 -12.84 -2.60
CA THR A 25 20.79 -12.23 -3.01
C THR A 25 20.55 -12.47 -4.50
N ILE A 26 19.40 -13.00 -4.84
CA ILE A 26 18.95 -13.18 -6.22
C ILE A 26 18.29 -11.89 -6.66
N SER A 27 18.86 -11.25 -7.68
CA SER A 27 18.32 -10.05 -8.32
C SER A 27 17.48 -10.40 -9.56
N ARG A 28 16.78 -9.42 -10.09
CA ARG A 28 16.00 -9.58 -11.32
C ARG A 28 16.87 -9.92 -12.53
N GLU A 29 18.13 -9.48 -12.52
CA GLU A 29 19.10 -9.74 -13.59
C GLU A 29 19.64 -11.18 -13.56
N ASP A 30 19.52 -11.85 -12.41
CA ASP A 30 19.98 -13.22 -12.20
C ASP A 30 18.97 -14.26 -12.67
N ILE A 31 17.78 -13.86 -13.12
CA ILE A 31 16.69 -14.77 -13.42
C ILE A 31 16.14 -14.60 -14.85
N PHE A 32 15.53 -15.66 -15.35
CA PHE A 32 14.74 -15.64 -16.58
C PHE A 32 13.51 -16.52 -16.45
N PHE A 33 12.57 -16.32 -17.38
CA PHE A 33 11.32 -17.07 -17.42
C PHE A 33 11.31 -18.08 -18.54
N ALA A 34 10.98 -19.31 -18.24
CA ALA A 34 10.85 -20.37 -19.24
C ALA A 34 9.64 -21.28 -18.98
N MET A 35 9.20 -21.96 -19.99
CA MET A 35 8.24 -23.05 -19.91
C MET A 35 8.96 -24.39 -20.15
N PRO A 36 8.47 -25.49 -19.57
CA PRO A 36 7.33 -25.57 -18.66
C PRO A 36 7.67 -25.10 -17.23
N TYR A 37 6.63 -24.69 -16.48
CA TYR A 37 6.73 -24.50 -15.04
C TYR A 37 7.05 -25.82 -14.35
N VAL A 38 7.95 -25.79 -13.37
CA VAL A 38 8.31 -26.96 -12.57
C VAL A 38 7.50 -26.93 -11.26
N ASN A 39 6.70 -27.95 -11.02
CA ASN A 39 5.86 -28.01 -9.83
C ASN A 39 6.71 -28.01 -8.54
N GLY A 40 6.33 -27.19 -7.56
CA GLY A 40 7.09 -26.99 -6.31
C GLY A 40 8.18 -25.91 -6.40
N TYR A 41 8.36 -25.29 -7.56
CA TYR A 41 9.29 -24.18 -7.77
C TYR A 41 8.55 -22.88 -8.05
N ALA A 42 9.25 -21.76 -8.10
CA ALA A 42 8.68 -20.45 -8.32
C ALA A 42 8.11 -20.30 -9.74
N ASP A 43 6.94 -19.68 -9.83
CA ASP A 43 6.37 -19.21 -11.09
C ASP A 43 6.48 -17.71 -11.26
N SER A 44 6.22 -17.22 -12.47
CA SER A 44 6.36 -15.80 -12.81
C SER A 44 5.44 -14.88 -12.01
N SER A 45 4.36 -15.36 -11.40
CA SER A 45 3.45 -14.56 -10.58
C SER A 45 4.05 -14.21 -9.22
N MET A 46 5.00 -15.02 -8.74
CA MET A 46 5.65 -14.80 -7.45
C MET A 46 6.67 -13.66 -7.48
N LEU A 47 7.21 -13.35 -8.65
CA LEU A 47 8.23 -12.31 -8.82
C LEU A 47 7.73 -10.87 -8.74
N ASN A 48 6.47 -10.63 -9.02
CA ASN A 48 5.89 -9.30 -8.84
C ASN A 48 5.86 -8.86 -7.37
N LYS A 49 6.20 -9.78 -6.46
CA LYS A 49 6.11 -9.57 -5.03
C LYS A 49 7.42 -9.21 -4.35
N LYS A 50 8.62 -9.66 -4.82
CA LYS A 50 9.89 -9.50 -4.05
C LYS A 50 11.18 -9.93 -4.78
N VAL A 51 11.45 -9.51 -5.99
CA VAL A 51 12.71 -9.94 -6.64
C VAL A 51 13.96 -9.37 -5.95
N ASP A 52 13.88 -8.17 -5.40
CA ASP A 52 15.05 -7.46 -4.86
C ASP A 52 15.47 -7.91 -3.45
N ARG A 53 14.82 -8.95 -2.89
CA ARG A 53 15.05 -9.40 -1.49
C ARG A 53 15.07 -10.92 -1.31
N ILE A 54 15.27 -11.68 -2.36
CA ILE A 54 15.31 -13.14 -2.26
C ILE A 54 16.74 -13.55 -1.93
N ALA A 55 16.99 -14.09 -0.73
CA ALA A 55 18.23 -14.72 -0.39
C ALA A 55 18.18 -16.21 -0.73
N ALA A 56 19.20 -16.73 -1.40
CA ALA A 56 19.31 -18.13 -1.69
C ALA A 56 19.49 -18.96 -0.40
N LEU A 57 18.57 -19.85 -0.09
CA LEU A 57 18.65 -20.73 1.08
C LEU A 57 19.60 -21.91 0.87
N LYS A 58 19.91 -22.22 -0.39
CA LYS A 58 20.86 -23.25 -0.84
C LYS A 58 21.50 -22.83 -2.16
N ASP A 59 22.55 -23.53 -2.57
CA ASP A 59 23.16 -23.30 -3.89
C ASP A 59 22.18 -23.70 -5.00
N ILE A 60 22.15 -22.89 -6.07
CA ILE A 60 21.37 -23.15 -7.29
C ILE A 60 22.32 -23.08 -8.49
N LYS A 61 22.24 -24.05 -9.36
CA LYS A 61 23.03 -24.06 -10.58
C LYS A 61 22.35 -23.31 -11.71
N ARG A 62 23.14 -22.73 -12.60
CA ARG A 62 22.65 -22.09 -13.82
C ARG A 62 21.63 -22.98 -14.54
N ASN A 63 20.52 -22.36 -14.95
CA ASN A 63 19.36 -22.99 -15.59
C ASN A 63 18.50 -23.87 -14.66
N ASP A 64 18.80 -23.97 -13.37
CA ASP A 64 17.91 -24.63 -12.43
C ASP A 64 16.74 -23.70 -12.05
N PRO A 65 15.56 -24.28 -11.78
CA PRO A 65 14.42 -23.51 -11.31
C PRO A 65 14.63 -23.00 -9.88
N VAL A 66 14.13 -21.80 -9.61
CA VAL A 66 14.22 -21.19 -8.27
C VAL A 66 13.22 -21.86 -7.33
N PRO A 67 13.67 -22.44 -6.19
CA PRO A 67 12.77 -23.10 -5.24
C PRO A 67 11.73 -22.14 -4.67
N MET A 68 10.48 -22.60 -4.55
CA MET A 68 9.38 -21.80 -3.97
C MET A 68 9.68 -21.39 -2.54
N GLU A 69 10.40 -22.19 -1.77
CA GLU A 69 10.79 -21.92 -0.38
C GLU A 69 11.64 -20.65 -0.21
N PHE A 70 12.24 -20.12 -1.29
CA PHE A 70 13.00 -18.86 -1.24
C PHE A 70 12.07 -17.64 -1.24
N PHE A 71 10.83 -17.80 -1.66
CA PHE A 71 9.81 -16.77 -1.67
C PHE A 71 8.98 -16.82 -0.38
N VAL A 72 9.62 -16.72 0.77
CA VAL A 72 8.90 -16.64 2.04
C VAL A 72 8.19 -15.29 2.09
N CYS A 73 6.92 -15.25 1.67
CA CYS A 73 6.04 -14.16 2.00
C CYS A 73 5.71 -14.21 3.50
N THR A 74 6.03 -13.15 4.24
CA THR A 74 5.51 -13.02 5.59
C THR A 74 4.02 -12.66 5.52
N GLU A 75 3.23 -12.99 6.54
CA GLU A 75 1.82 -12.56 6.66
C GLU A 75 1.68 -11.04 6.46
N LYS A 76 2.67 -10.28 6.94
CA LYS A 76 2.74 -8.83 6.74
C LYS A 76 2.85 -8.46 5.27
N ASP A 77 3.62 -9.17 4.47
CA ASP A 77 3.79 -8.89 3.05
C ASP A 77 2.52 -9.20 2.26
N ASP A 78 1.84 -10.30 2.59
CA ASP A 78 0.56 -10.66 1.98
C ASP A 78 -0.51 -9.63 2.31
N LYS A 79 -0.50 -9.09 3.54
CA LYS A 79 -1.39 -8.01 3.94
C LYS A 79 -1.13 -6.73 3.13
N VAL A 80 0.12 -6.28 3.05
CA VAL A 80 0.52 -5.11 2.24
C VAL A 80 0.09 -5.29 0.79
N TYR A 81 0.36 -6.45 0.20
CA TYR A 81 -0.03 -6.75 -1.17
C TYR A 81 -1.54 -6.67 -1.39
N SER A 82 -2.32 -7.29 -0.50
CA SER A 82 -3.79 -7.24 -0.54
C SER A 82 -4.31 -5.79 -0.48
N VAL A 83 -3.75 -4.98 0.42
CA VAL A 83 -4.12 -3.57 0.57
C VAL A 83 -3.85 -2.77 -0.71
N ILE A 84 -2.69 -2.96 -1.34
CA ILE A 84 -2.33 -2.28 -2.58
C ILE A 84 -3.25 -2.71 -3.73
N HIS A 85 -3.65 -3.98 -3.81
CA HIS A 85 -4.61 -4.43 -4.81
C HIS A 85 -5.98 -3.79 -4.64
N LYS A 86 -6.49 -3.68 -3.41
CA LYS A 86 -7.76 -2.98 -3.12
C LYS A 86 -7.68 -1.51 -3.53
N ALA A 87 -6.57 -0.83 -3.21
CA ALA A 87 -6.35 0.56 -3.61
C ALA A 87 -6.34 0.75 -5.13
N LYS A 88 -5.64 -0.14 -5.86
CA LYS A 88 -5.65 -0.14 -7.34
C LYS A 88 -7.05 -0.35 -7.90
N GLY A 89 -7.87 -1.21 -7.29
CA GLY A 89 -9.28 -1.40 -7.65
C GLY A 89 -10.07 -0.10 -7.54
N LEU A 90 -9.98 0.59 -6.40
CA LEU A 90 -10.67 1.87 -6.17
C LEU A 90 -10.21 2.96 -7.15
N LEU A 91 -8.90 3.07 -7.41
CA LEU A 91 -8.35 4.01 -8.38
C LEU A 91 -8.88 3.75 -9.80
N TYR A 92 -8.97 2.48 -10.18
CA TYR A 92 -9.50 2.07 -11.48
C TYR A 92 -11.00 2.38 -11.61
N GLU A 93 -11.80 2.03 -10.61
CA GLU A 93 -13.24 2.31 -10.57
C GLU A 93 -13.52 3.82 -10.56
N GLY A 94 -12.77 4.59 -9.77
CA GLY A 94 -12.86 6.04 -9.69
C GLY A 94 -12.27 6.77 -10.90
N ARG A 95 -11.61 6.06 -11.83
CA ARG A 95 -10.88 6.63 -12.97
C ARG A 95 -9.86 7.69 -12.55
N VAL A 96 -9.27 7.51 -11.35
CA VAL A 96 -8.26 8.41 -10.83
C VAL A 96 -6.89 7.98 -11.31
N VAL A 97 -6.25 8.85 -12.10
CA VAL A 97 -4.91 8.59 -12.65
C VAL A 97 -3.86 9.15 -11.71
N ILE A 98 -2.88 8.31 -11.35
CA ILE A 98 -1.70 8.71 -10.60
C ILE A 98 -0.53 8.91 -11.56
N GLY A 99 0.29 9.93 -11.31
CA GLY A 99 1.51 10.17 -12.08
C GLY A 99 2.56 9.06 -11.90
N LYS A 100 3.71 9.23 -12.51
CA LYS A 100 4.81 8.23 -12.42
C LYS A 100 5.68 8.39 -11.17
N THR A 101 5.68 9.56 -10.55
CA THR A 101 6.54 9.88 -9.40
C THR A 101 5.67 10.23 -8.21
N PHE A 102 5.66 9.39 -7.20
CA PHE A 102 4.92 9.56 -5.96
C PHE A 102 5.49 8.61 -4.88
N ASP A 103 5.32 8.99 -3.62
CA ASP A 103 5.62 8.13 -2.49
C ASP A 103 4.32 7.53 -1.93
N VAL A 104 4.33 6.25 -1.58
CA VAL A 104 3.17 5.58 -0.98
C VAL A 104 3.48 5.21 0.47
N THR A 105 2.56 5.58 1.34
CA THR A 105 2.63 5.25 2.77
C THR A 105 1.34 4.57 3.20
N LEU A 106 1.44 3.41 3.83
CA LEU A 106 0.34 2.81 4.57
C LEU A 106 0.36 3.38 5.99
N SER A 107 -0.63 4.19 6.33
CA SER A 107 -0.82 4.73 7.67
C SER A 107 -1.68 3.75 8.47
N HIS A 108 -1.04 2.99 9.37
CA HIS A 108 -1.68 1.92 10.17
C HIS A 108 -1.47 2.18 11.67
N HIS A 109 -2.35 2.91 12.28
CA HIS A 109 -2.18 3.45 13.62
C HIS A 109 -2.03 2.41 14.72
N HIS A 110 -2.60 1.22 14.54
CA HIS A 110 -2.56 0.09 15.47
C HIS A 110 -1.85 -1.14 14.88
N GLY A 111 -0.87 -0.93 14.00
CA GLY A 111 -0.15 -1.98 13.29
C GLY A 111 -0.83 -2.42 11.99
N ILE A 112 -0.04 -3.05 11.13
CA ILE A 112 -0.50 -3.45 9.77
C ILE A 112 -1.63 -4.47 9.82
N GLU A 113 -1.69 -5.29 10.86
CA GLU A 113 -2.73 -6.31 11.04
C GLU A 113 -4.11 -5.68 11.22
N SER A 114 -4.19 -4.50 11.84
CA SER A 114 -5.42 -3.76 12.04
C SER A 114 -5.78 -2.83 10.90
N PHE A 115 -4.98 -2.82 9.82
CA PHE A 115 -5.10 -1.86 8.72
C PHE A 115 -6.49 -1.84 8.06
N ASP A 116 -7.15 -3.00 7.91
CA ASP A 116 -8.49 -3.06 7.28
C ASP A 116 -9.57 -2.33 8.11
N LYS A 117 -9.30 -2.05 9.38
CA LYS A 117 -10.22 -1.32 10.26
C LYS A 117 -9.76 0.11 10.50
N VAL A 118 -8.46 0.29 10.80
CA VAL A 118 -7.90 1.58 11.19
C VAL A 118 -6.70 1.90 10.32
N GLY A 119 -6.86 2.83 9.39
CA GLY A 119 -5.77 3.22 8.51
C GLY A 119 -6.22 3.98 7.27
N ALA A 120 -5.23 4.31 6.47
CA ALA A 120 -5.40 4.88 5.14
C ALA A 120 -4.14 4.65 4.30
N ILE A 121 -4.31 4.58 2.99
CA ILE A 121 -3.22 4.61 2.03
C ILE A 121 -3.02 6.07 1.63
N ILE A 122 -1.82 6.59 1.83
CA ILE A 122 -1.48 7.97 1.50
C ILE A 122 -0.51 7.96 0.33
N ILE A 123 -0.86 8.65 -0.73
CA ILE A 123 -0.02 8.87 -1.90
C ILE A 123 0.42 10.33 -1.88
N ASP A 124 1.69 10.55 -1.55
CA ASP A 124 2.28 11.89 -1.53
C ASP A 124 2.67 12.30 -2.95
N ILE A 125 2.00 13.30 -3.51
CA ILE A 125 2.23 13.77 -4.89
C ILE A 125 3.20 14.96 -4.89
N ILE A 126 2.99 15.92 -3.99
CA ILE A 126 3.83 17.09 -3.85
C ILE A 126 3.79 17.60 -2.41
N ASN A 127 4.93 18.02 -1.89
CA ASN A 127 5.04 18.73 -0.61
C ASN A 127 6.07 19.87 -0.74
N ARG A 128 5.58 21.08 -0.87
CA ARG A 128 6.36 22.32 -0.98
C ARG A 128 5.77 23.39 -0.06
N LYS A 129 5.57 24.63 -0.53
CA LYS A 129 4.75 25.66 0.16
C LYS A 129 3.27 25.28 0.22
N TYR A 130 2.88 24.31 -0.56
CA TYR A 130 1.57 23.64 -0.57
C TYR A 130 1.83 22.12 -0.69
N CYS A 131 0.85 21.35 -0.27
CA CYS A 131 0.91 19.90 -0.33
C CYS A 131 -0.31 19.37 -1.09
N LYS A 132 -0.10 18.32 -1.87
CA LYS A 132 -1.16 17.54 -2.50
C LYS A 132 -0.93 16.06 -2.26
N LYS A 133 -1.97 15.40 -1.75
CA LYS A 133 -1.99 13.95 -1.51
C LYS A 133 -3.26 13.34 -2.05
N LEU A 134 -3.21 12.05 -2.30
CA LEU A 134 -4.41 11.22 -2.37
C LEU A 134 -4.47 10.37 -1.11
N ILE A 135 -5.61 10.33 -0.48
CA ILE A 135 -5.92 9.49 0.67
C ILE A 135 -6.94 8.46 0.20
N ILE A 136 -6.58 7.20 0.31
CA ILE A 136 -7.46 6.09 -0.09
C ILE A 136 -7.80 5.28 1.16
N GLN A 137 -9.09 5.11 1.42
CA GLN A 137 -9.58 4.16 2.41
C GLN A 137 -10.37 3.07 1.70
N VAL A 138 -10.11 1.82 2.10
CA VAL A 138 -10.93 0.68 1.66
C VAL A 138 -12.21 0.61 2.50
N ALA A 139 -13.19 -0.17 2.05
CA ALA A 139 -14.48 -0.31 2.73
C ALA A 139 -14.31 -0.68 4.22
N GLY A 140 -14.98 0.06 5.09
CA GLY A 140 -14.99 -0.15 6.54
C GLY A 140 -13.81 0.46 7.29
N GLN A 141 -12.92 1.20 6.62
CA GLN A 141 -11.80 1.86 7.29
C GLN A 141 -12.19 3.16 7.98
N PHE A 142 -11.51 3.40 9.09
CA PHE A 142 -11.59 4.60 9.91
C PHE A 142 -10.19 5.21 10.06
N HIS A 143 -10.09 6.54 9.98
CA HIS A 143 -8.89 7.28 10.32
C HIS A 143 -9.09 7.99 11.67
N PRO A 144 -8.21 7.77 12.66
CA PRO A 144 -8.40 8.25 14.03
C PRO A 144 -8.45 9.76 14.17
N VAL A 145 -9.12 10.22 15.23
CA VAL A 145 -9.23 11.64 15.59
C VAL A 145 -7.85 12.23 15.81
N HIS A 146 -7.56 13.27 15.06
CA HIS A 146 -6.31 14.02 15.15
C HIS A 146 -6.49 15.48 14.76
N PHE A 147 -5.47 16.28 15.01
CA PHE A 147 -5.41 17.67 14.57
C PHE A 147 -4.00 18.05 14.15
N HIS A 148 -3.90 19.16 13.42
CA HIS A 148 -2.65 19.78 13.03
C HIS A 148 -2.54 21.18 13.66
N LYS A 149 -1.38 21.53 14.18
CA LYS A 149 -1.17 22.88 14.73
C LYS A 149 -0.89 23.94 13.65
N LYS A 150 -0.30 23.53 12.54
CA LYS A 150 0.18 24.44 11.49
C LYS A 150 -0.53 24.24 10.16
N LYS A 151 -0.87 23.00 9.85
CA LYS A 151 -1.40 22.62 8.54
C LYS A 151 -2.89 22.94 8.47
N GLU A 152 -3.28 23.66 7.40
CA GLU A 152 -4.66 23.79 6.94
C GLU A 152 -4.89 22.81 5.80
N GLU A 153 -6.00 22.11 5.79
CA GLU A 153 -6.33 21.06 4.82
C GLU A 153 -7.67 21.31 4.16
N THR A 154 -7.74 21.07 2.86
CA THR A 154 -9.00 20.97 2.14
C THR A 154 -9.11 19.55 1.57
N PHE A 155 -10.13 18.85 1.99
CA PHE A 155 -10.47 17.55 1.44
C PHE A 155 -11.49 17.69 0.31
N GLN A 156 -11.25 17.02 -0.81
CA GLN A 156 -12.21 16.85 -1.90
C GLN A 156 -12.40 15.36 -2.18
N VAL A 157 -13.64 14.90 -2.19
CA VAL A 157 -13.94 13.52 -2.56
C VAL A 157 -13.88 13.38 -4.08
N LEU A 158 -13.04 12.46 -4.55
CA LEU A 158 -12.91 12.14 -5.98
C LEU A 158 -13.76 10.94 -6.37
N PHE A 159 -13.90 9.95 -5.47
CA PHE A 159 -14.65 8.73 -5.69
C PHE A 159 -15.12 8.14 -4.37
N GLY A 160 -16.30 7.51 -4.36
CA GLY A 160 -16.89 6.90 -3.18
C GLY A 160 -17.55 7.91 -2.25
N GLU A 161 -17.74 7.54 -0.99
CA GLU A 161 -18.38 8.37 0.02
C GLU A 161 -17.57 8.26 1.33
N THR A 162 -17.43 9.38 2.03
CA THR A 162 -16.81 9.43 3.36
C THR A 162 -17.64 10.25 4.31
N THR A 163 -17.62 9.89 5.59
CA THR A 163 -18.04 10.79 6.66
C THR A 163 -16.79 11.43 7.26
N LEU A 164 -16.74 12.75 7.25
CA LEU A 164 -15.72 13.56 7.90
C LEU A 164 -16.35 14.19 9.15
N GLU A 165 -15.77 13.89 10.31
CA GLU A 165 -16.13 14.53 11.58
C GLU A 165 -15.15 15.67 11.86
N ILE A 166 -15.65 16.85 12.17
CA ILE A 166 -14.87 18.03 12.57
C ILE A 166 -15.47 18.60 13.83
N GLU A 167 -14.69 18.66 14.92
CA GLU A 167 -15.14 19.19 16.23
C GLU A 167 -16.43 18.52 16.75
N GLY A 168 -16.62 17.22 16.40
CA GLY A 168 -17.80 16.43 16.80
C GLY A 168 -19.02 16.57 15.87
N GLU A 169 -18.92 17.35 14.78
CA GLU A 169 -19.96 17.45 13.78
C GLU A 169 -19.64 16.54 12.57
N GLU A 170 -20.57 15.65 12.22
CA GLU A 170 -20.44 14.74 11.10
C GLU A 170 -20.92 15.37 9.78
N HIS A 171 -20.10 15.25 8.74
CA HIS A 171 -20.39 15.69 7.40
C HIS A 171 -20.22 14.53 6.42
N VAL A 172 -21.28 14.13 5.73
CA VAL A 172 -21.22 13.10 4.68
C VAL A 172 -20.84 13.77 3.36
N LEU A 173 -19.69 13.39 2.81
CA LEU A 173 -19.13 13.95 1.58
C LEU A 173 -19.18 12.93 0.45
N LYS A 174 -19.57 13.42 -0.73
CA LYS A 174 -19.69 12.66 -2.00
C LYS A 174 -18.77 13.24 -3.07
N PRO A 175 -18.58 12.57 -4.21
CA PRO A 175 -17.72 13.07 -5.28
C PRO A 175 -18.05 14.52 -5.69
N GLY A 176 -17.04 15.37 -5.65
CA GLY A 176 -17.14 16.80 -5.91
C GLY A 176 -17.28 17.67 -4.66
N ASP A 177 -17.74 17.13 -3.53
CA ASP A 177 -17.83 17.86 -2.28
C ASP A 177 -16.45 18.20 -1.73
N THR A 178 -16.34 19.37 -1.11
CA THR A 178 -15.11 19.85 -0.48
C THR A 178 -15.37 20.27 0.96
N MET A 179 -14.38 20.06 1.83
CA MET A 179 -14.45 20.46 3.23
C MET A 179 -13.10 20.99 3.70
N LEU A 180 -13.12 22.15 4.36
CA LEU A 180 -11.95 22.79 4.95
C LEU A 180 -11.78 22.37 6.41
N VAL A 181 -10.57 21.96 6.76
CA VAL A 181 -10.13 21.72 8.14
C VAL A 181 -9.05 22.74 8.49
N LYS A 182 -9.33 23.60 9.48
CA LYS A 182 -8.40 24.63 9.93
C LYS A 182 -7.39 24.10 10.94
N PRO A 183 -6.23 24.74 11.07
CA PRO A 183 -5.29 24.42 12.14
C PRO A 183 -5.96 24.39 13.51
N GLY A 184 -5.68 23.36 14.30
CA GLY A 184 -6.23 23.15 15.64
C GLY A 184 -7.54 22.38 15.68
N GLN A 185 -8.28 22.25 14.58
CA GLN A 185 -9.55 21.52 14.56
C GLN A 185 -9.31 20.02 14.62
N GLN A 186 -9.95 19.37 15.58
CA GLN A 186 -9.97 17.90 15.68
C GLN A 186 -10.84 17.33 14.57
N HIS A 187 -10.33 16.33 13.88
CA HIS A 187 -11.07 15.67 12.81
C HIS A 187 -10.73 14.20 12.69
N SER A 188 -11.69 13.44 12.19
CA SER A 188 -11.58 12.03 11.83
C SER A 188 -12.40 11.76 10.58
N PHE A 189 -12.14 10.65 9.89
CA PHE A 189 -12.92 10.30 8.72
C PHE A 189 -12.99 8.79 8.52
N TRP A 190 -14.09 8.33 7.95
CA TRP A 190 -14.33 6.92 7.67
C TRP A 190 -15.22 6.71 6.46
N THR A 191 -15.15 5.51 5.90
CA THR A 191 -15.99 5.12 4.77
C THR A 191 -16.60 3.73 4.98
N LYS A 192 -17.83 3.54 4.49
CA LYS A 192 -18.49 2.23 4.46
C LYS A 192 -18.17 1.44 3.20
N THR A 193 -17.94 2.12 2.10
CA THR A 193 -17.83 1.51 0.76
C THR A 193 -16.44 1.60 0.14
N GLY A 194 -15.58 2.45 0.67
CA GLY A 194 -14.32 2.86 0.10
C GLY A 194 -14.39 4.27 -0.49
N VAL A 195 -13.28 5.00 -0.42
CA VAL A 195 -13.21 6.40 -0.85
C VAL A 195 -11.83 6.75 -1.35
N ILE A 196 -11.79 7.67 -2.30
CA ILE A 196 -10.58 8.40 -2.72
C ILE A 196 -10.82 9.88 -2.45
N ILE A 197 -9.97 10.45 -1.60
CA ILE A 197 -9.99 11.85 -1.22
C ILE A 197 -8.72 12.51 -1.76
N GLU A 198 -8.86 13.68 -2.37
CA GLU A 198 -7.74 14.58 -2.64
C GLU A 198 -7.59 15.53 -1.45
N GLU A 199 -6.41 15.52 -0.82
CA GLU A 199 -6.01 16.50 0.18
C GLU A 199 -5.15 17.54 -0.50
N ILE A 200 -5.61 18.80 -0.48
CA ILE A 200 -4.81 19.98 -0.80
C ILE A 200 -4.61 20.74 0.52
N SER A 201 -3.36 20.97 0.87
CA SER A 201 -3.04 21.60 2.16
C SER A 201 -1.85 22.55 2.06
N THR A 202 -1.63 23.31 3.11
CA THR A 202 -0.36 23.99 3.32
C THR A 202 0.75 22.97 3.52
N THR A 203 2.00 23.39 3.64
CA THR A 203 3.15 22.49 3.80
C THR A 203 2.89 21.40 4.86
N HIS A 204 3.12 20.15 4.50
CA HIS A 204 3.11 19.06 5.47
C HIS A 204 4.42 19.04 6.25
N TYR A 205 4.34 19.22 7.56
CA TYR A 205 5.47 19.16 8.47
C TYR A 205 5.53 17.80 9.18
N PRO A 206 6.70 17.15 9.22
CA PRO A 206 6.89 16.00 10.10
C PRO A 206 6.53 16.35 11.55
N LYS A 207 5.81 15.47 12.24
CA LYS A 207 5.38 15.64 13.64
C LYS A 207 4.34 16.75 13.90
N ASP A 208 3.60 17.20 12.89
CA ASP A 208 2.47 18.12 13.04
C ASP A 208 1.10 17.41 13.09
N SER A 209 1.06 16.10 13.26
CA SER A 209 -0.17 15.32 13.47
C SER A 209 -0.22 14.86 14.93
N PHE A 210 -1.21 15.35 15.67
CA PHE A 210 -1.43 15.04 17.08
C PHE A 210 -2.70 14.23 17.22
N TYR A 211 -2.61 13.07 17.84
CA TYR A 211 -3.71 12.12 17.99
C TYR A 211 -4.30 12.19 19.39
N SER A 212 -5.64 12.09 19.48
CA SER A 212 -6.33 12.03 20.76
C SER A 212 -6.14 10.69 21.47
N ASP A 213 -5.80 9.62 20.72
CA ASP A 213 -5.51 8.31 21.28
C ASP A 213 -4.05 8.23 21.74
N ALA A 214 -3.86 8.05 23.05
CA ALA A 214 -2.54 7.95 23.68
C ALA A 214 -1.71 6.74 23.17
N GLN A 215 -2.35 5.66 22.73
CA GLN A 215 -1.65 4.50 22.16
C GLN A 215 -1.03 4.83 20.80
N ILE A 216 -1.73 5.64 20.00
CA ILE A 216 -1.21 6.11 18.71
C ILE A 216 -0.07 7.10 18.92
N GLU A 217 -0.19 8.01 19.87
CA GLU A 217 0.82 9.03 20.16
C GLU A 217 2.12 8.40 20.65
N SER A 218 2.05 7.40 21.54
CA SER A 218 3.22 6.67 22.05
C SER A 218 3.89 5.77 21.01
N GLY A 219 3.13 5.25 20.04
CA GLY A 219 3.59 4.33 18.98
C GLY A 219 4.10 4.99 17.71
N SER A 220 4.52 6.24 17.75
CA SER A 220 4.76 7.09 16.56
C SER A 220 5.75 6.52 15.52
N SER A 221 6.70 5.67 15.90
CA SER A 221 7.72 5.11 14.99
C SER A 221 7.24 3.88 14.19
N THR A 222 6.19 3.20 14.61
CA THR A 222 5.72 1.93 14.02
C THR A 222 4.41 2.05 13.24
N ARG A 223 3.79 3.22 13.22
CA ARG A 223 2.44 3.46 12.66
C ARG A 223 2.38 3.67 11.15
N LYS A 224 3.49 3.56 10.46
CA LYS A 224 3.58 3.77 9.01
C LYS A 224 4.48 2.74 8.34
N THR A 225 4.07 2.26 7.18
CA THR A 225 4.92 1.48 6.27
C THR A 225 5.07 2.26 4.97
N LYS A 226 6.29 2.70 4.66
CA LYS A 226 6.60 3.27 3.35
C LYS A 226 6.81 2.13 2.36
N LEU A 227 6.28 2.30 1.17
CA LEU A 227 6.54 1.41 0.05
C LEU A 227 7.64 2.06 -0.79
N GLU A 228 8.75 1.34 -0.96
CA GLU A 228 9.82 1.73 -1.86
C GLU A 228 9.43 1.36 -3.30
N ASN A 229 9.64 2.26 -4.24
CA ASN A 229 9.40 2.03 -5.68
C ASN A 229 10.49 1.17 -6.29
#